data_14abdeae1d28e00f73481538842ac659
#
_entry.id   14abdeae1d28e00f73481538842ac659
#
_cell.length_a   1.000
_cell.length_b   1.000
_cell.length_c   1.000
_cell.angle_alpha   90.00
_cell.angle_beta   90.00
_cell.angle_gamma   90.00
#
_symmetry.space_group_name_H-M   'P 1'
#
loop_
_entity.id
_entity.type
_entity.pdbx_description
1 polymer ?
#
loop_
_entity_poly.entity_id
_entity_poly.type
_entity_poly.pdbx_seq_one_letter_code
_entity_poly.pdbx_strand_id
1 'polypeptide(L)'
;MEITTKLEFDAGHRIPHHKSSCKNLHGHRYAIEVTIKGEIVVDELNSDFGMVMDFKDAKELIKKTIVEEWDHSFIVYKDDAVVLKFLQSLNDHKTVVFPLVPTAENMALVAMDKLK
;
A
#
# COMPACT_ATOMS: atom_id res chain seq x y z
N MET A 1 -10.09 -1.86 21.77
CA MET A 1 -8.68 -2.29 21.75
C MET A 1 -8.14 -2.19 20.33
N GLU A 2 -6.93 -1.70 20.19
CA GLU A 2 -6.31 -1.53 18.88
C GLU A 2 -4.94 -2.18 18.86
N ILE A 3 -4.58 -2.78 17.72
CA ILE A 3 -3.22 -3.23 17.47
C ILE A 3 -2.70 -2.52 16.22
N THR A 4 -1.42 -2.21 16.19
CA THR A 4 -0.79 -1.56 15.03
C THR A 4 0.40 -2.40 14.58
N THR A 5 0.49 -2.64 13.29
CA THR A 5 1.63 -3.32 12.69
C THR A 5 2.17 -2.51 11.52
N LYS A 6 3.46 -2.69 11.23
CA LYS A 6 4.19 -1.91 10.23
C LYS A 6 4.89 -2.84 9.25
N LEU A 7 4.79 -2.52 7.97
CA LEU A 7 5.59 -3.15 6.92
C LEU A 7 6.22 -2.07 6.04
N GLU A 8 7.28 -2.42 5.33
CA GLU A 8 7.99 -1.51 4.45
C GLU A 8 8.07 -2.09 3.04
N PHE A 9 8.13 -1.21 2.06
CA PHE A 9 8.32 -1.58 0.67
C PHE A 9 8.92 -0.41 -0.11
N ASP A 10 9.48 -0.70 -1.27
CA ASP A 10 10.04 0.30 -2.17
C ASP A 10 9.16 0.44 -3.39
N ALA A 11 8.86 1.67 -3.79
CA ALA A 11 8.06 1.92 -4.98
C ALA A 11 8.41 3.25 -5.60
N GLY A 12 8.21 3.36 -6.92
CA GLY A 12 8.36 4.60 -7.65
C GLY A 12 7.03 5.29 -7.89
N HIS A 13 7.08 6.59 -8.08
CA HIS A 13 5.93 7.39 -8.47
C HIS A 13 6.34 8.78 -8.98
N ARG A 14 5.37 9.53 -9.45
CA ARG A 14 5.48 10.99 -9.58
C ARG A 14 4.13 11.61 -9.29
N ILE A 15 4.17 12.88 -8.92
CA ILE A 15 2.96 13.70 -8.78
C ILE A 15 2.87 14.58 -10.01
N PRO A 16 2.08 14.19 -11.04
CA PRO A 16 1.99 14.97 -12.27
C PRO A 16 1.48 16.37 -11.97
N HIS A 17 2.00 17.34 -12.69
CA HIS A 17 1.66 18.76 -12.54
C HIS A 17 2.06 19.41 -11.23
N HIS A 18 2.82 18.73 -10.38
CA HIS A 18 3.34 19.33 -9.16
C HIS A 18 4.38 20.41 -9.50
N LYS A 19 4.39 21.49 -8.75
CA LYS A 19 5.27 22.64 -9.01
C LYS A 19 6.75 22.41 -8.61
N SER A 20 7.02 21.36 -7.81
CA SER A 20 8.38 21.08 -7.31
C SER A 20 8.88 19.71 -7.79
N SER A 21 9.93 19.20 -7.14
CA SER A 21 10.65 17.99 -7.56
C SER A 21 9.78 16.71 -7.60
N CYS A 22 8.65 16.70 -6.90
CA CYS A 22 7.76 15.52 -6.89
C CYS A 22 7.15 15.20 -8.25
N LYS A 23 7.19 16.13 -9.22
CA LYS A 23 6.77 15.86 -10.59
C LYS A 23 7.72 14.93 -11.34
N ASN A 24 8.94 14.77 -10.86
CA ASN A 24 9.94 13.91 -11.48
C ASN A 24 9.68 12.45 -11.13
N LEU A 25 10.14 11.54 -12.01
CA LEU A 25 10.13 10.13 -11.72
C LEU A 25 11.11 9.86 -10.58
N HIS A 26 10.63 9.29 -9.49
CA HIS A 26 11.48 9.02 -8.32
C HIS A 26 10.87 7.88 -7.50
N GLY A 27 11.57 7.48 -6.47
CA GLY A 27 11.11 6.41 -5.59
C GLY A 27 11.37 6.71 -4.13
N HIS A 28 10.71 5.94 -3.28
CA HIS A 28 10.85 6.02 -1.83
C HIS A 28 10.86 4.63 -1.21
N ARG A 29 11.46 4.56 -0.03
CA ARG A 29 11.18 3.49 0.93
C ARG A 29 9.93 3.87 1.69
N TYR A 30 8.82 3.20 1.42
CA TYR A 30 7.56 3.44 2.11
C TYR A 30 7.45 2.59 3.36
N ALA A 31 6.83 3.14 4.39
CA ALA A 31 6.40 2.39 5.54
C ALA A 31 4.87 2.51 5.64
N ILE A 32 4.20 1.37 5.73
CA ILE A 32 2.77 1.34 5.95
C ILE A 32 2.49 0.86 7.37
N GLU A 33 1.75 1.65 8.12
CA GLU A 33 1.27 1.28 9.45
C GLU A 33 -0.23 1.05 9.36
N VAL A 34 -0.69 -0.10 9.83
CA VAL A 34 -2.10 -0.45 9.83
C VAL A 34 -2.55 -0.69 11.26
N THR A 35 -3.58 0.02 11.67
CA THR A 35 -4.20 -0.13 12.98
C THR A 35 -5.50 -0.90 12.81
N ILE A 36 -5.62 -1.98 13.55
CA ILE A 36 -6.82 -2.85 13.56
C ILE A 36 -7.51 -2.68 14.90
N LYS A 37 -8.77 -2.28 14.85
CA LYS A 37 -9.61 -2.12 16.04
C LYS A 37 -10.55 -3.31 16.15
N GLY A 38 -10.69 -3.84 17.37
CA GLY A 38 -11.61 -4.94 17.63
C GLY A 38 -11.68 -5.27 19.10
N GLU A 39 -12.51 -6.27 19.39
CA GLU A 39 -12.65 -6.81 20.74
C GLU A 39 -11.60 -7.89 20.98
N ILE A 40 -11.13 -8.01 22.23
CA ILE A 40 -10.25 -9.11 22.62
C ILE A 40 -11.06 -10.41 22.55
N VAL A 41 -10.48 -11.43 21.90
CA VAL A 41 -11.10 -12.75 21.82
C VAL A 41 -11.13 -13.39 23.20
N VAL A 42 -12.31 -13.80 23.65
CA VAL A 42 -12.52 -14.37 25.00
C VAL A 42 -12.79 -15.88 24.98
N ASP A 43 -12.86 -16.50 23.80
CA ASP A 43 -13.02 -17.94 23.65
C ASP A 43 -11.68 -18.64 23.89
N GLU A 44 -11.58 -19.40 24.98
CA GLU A 44 -10.35 -20.12 25.37
C GLU A 44 -9.92 -21.18 24.34
N LEU A 45 -10.81 -21.63 23.49
CA LEU A 45 -10.50 -22.62 22.44
C LEU A 45 -10.03 -21.99 21.15
N ASN A 46 -10.15 -20.66 21.01
CA ASN A 46 -9.66 -19.94 19.85
C ASN A 46 -8.15 -19.70 20.00
N SER A 47 -7.39 -19.92 18.92
CA SER A 47 -5.93 -19.70 18.94
C SER A 47 -5.56 -18.25 19.23
N ASP A 48 -6.48 -17.29 18.97
CA ASP A 48 -6.27 -15.88 19.23
C ASP A 48 -6.79 -15.45 20.61
N PHE A 49 -7.05 -16.40 21.51
CA PHE A 49 -7.54 -16.09 22.86
C PHE A 49 -6.65 -15.05 23.55
N GLY A 50 -7.26 -13.99 24.00
CA GLY A 50 -6.54 -12.87 24.63
C GLY A 50 -6.02 -11.81 23.67
N MET A 51 -6.28 -11.93 22.37
CA MET A 51 -5.80 -11.02 21.32
C MET A 51 -6.97 -10.38 20.59
N VAL A 52 -6.72 -9.24 19.95
CA VAL A 52 -7.63 -8.71 18.91
C VAL A 52 -7.46 -9.53 17.65
N MET A 53 -6.21 -9.75 17.24
CA MET A 53 -5.80 -10.57 16.13
C MET A 53 -4.32 -10.91 16.33
N ASP A 54 -3.89 -12.09 15.89
CA ASP A 54 -2.48 -12.45 15.88
C ASP A 54 -1.72 -11.47 14.96
N PHE A 55 -0.62 -10.89 15.46
CA PHE A 55 0.21 -9.97 14.68
C PHE A 55 0.74 -10.62 13.40
N LYS A 56 1.04 -11.90 13.43
CA LYS A 56 1.50 -12.63 12.26
C LYS A 56 0.42 -12.65 11.17
N ASP A 57 -0.82 -12.89 11.56
CA ASP A 57 -1.96 -12.92 10.63
C ASP A 57 -2.23 -11.51 10.08
N ALA A 58 -2.13 -10.49 10.92
CA ALA A 58 -2.29 -9.10 10.50
C ALA A 58 -1.22 -8.71 9.46
N LYS A 59 0.04 -9.07 9.70
CA LYS A 59 1.15 -8.80 8.77
C LYS A 59 0.95 -9.55 7.45
N GLU A 60 0.54 -10.82 7.49
CA GLU A 60 0.26 -11.60 6.27
C GLU A 60 -0.85 -10.97 5.44
N LEU A 61 -1.91 -10.51 6.08
CA LEU A 61 -3.00 -9.84 5.37
C LEU A 61 -2.51 -8.59 4.62
N ILE A 62 -1.75 -7.74 5.30
CA ILE A 62 -1.22 -6.51 4.71
C ILE A 62 -0.22 -6.82 3.62
N LYS A 63 0.64 -7.80 3.84
CA LYS A 63 1.65 -8.23 2.87
C LYS A 63 0.99 -8.68 1.56
N LYS A 64 0.00 -9.56 1.64
CA LYS A 64 -0.70 -10.09 0.46
C LYS A 64 -1.57 -9.05 -0.24
N THR A 65 -2.22 -8.19 0.53
CA THR A 65 -3.19 -7.24 0.00
C THR A 65 -2.54 -6.00 -0.61
N ILE A 66 -1.42 -5.56 -0.05
CA ILE A 66 -0.79 -4.28 -0.41
C ILE A 66 0.66 -4.45 -0.82
N VAL A 67 1.50 -4.98 0.07
CA VAL A 67 2.96 -4.95 -0.12
C VAL A 67 3.40 -5.75 -1.35
N GLU A 68 2.88 -6.95 -1.54
CA GLU A 68 3.25 -7.77 -2.70
C GLU A 68 2.89 -7.11 -4.03
N GLU A 69 1.80 -6.37 -4.07
CA GLU A 69 1.38 -5.66 -5.28
C GLU A 69 2.21 -4.40 -5.54
N TRP A 70 2.53 -3.66 -4.49
CA TRP A 70 3.16 -2.34 -4.62
C TRP A 70 4.68 -2.36 -4.54
N ASP A 71 5.27 -3.35 -3.88
CA ASP A 71 6.72 -3.43 -3.72
C ASP A 71 7.42 -3.62 -5.06
N HIS A 72 8.44 -2.81 -5.29
CA HIS A 72 9.20 -2.78 -6.55
C HIS A 72 8.32 -2.46 -7.78
N SER A 73 7.23 -1.74 -7.59
CA SER A 73 6.39 -1.26 -8.68
C SER A 73 6.65 0.22 -8.97
N PHE A 74 6.14 0.68 -10.12
CA PHE A 74 5.92 2.10 -10.36
C PHE A 74 4.42 2.35 -10.28
N ILE A 75 4.03 3.26 -9.37
CA ILE A 75 2.63 3.61 -9.13
C ILE A 75 2.30 4.83 -9.99
N VAL A 76 1.41 4.66 -10.96
CA VAL A 76 1.08 5.68 -11.94
C VAL A 76 -0.38 6.07 -11.84
N TYR A 77 -0.63 7.38 -11.86
CA TYR A 77 -1.99 7.91 -11.96
C TYR A 77 -2.62 7.52 -13.30
N LYS A 78 -3.86 7.07 -13.27
CA LYS A 78 -4.59 6.60 -14.47
C LYS A 78 -4.63 7.62 -15.61
N ASP A 79 -4.64 8.92 -15.31
CA ASP A 79 -4.69 9.99 -16.29
C ASP A 79 -3.32 10.61 -16.59
N ASP A 80 -2.25 10.03 -16.06
CA ASP A 80 -0.87 10.39 -16.45
C ASP A 80 -0.50 9.65 -17.73
N ALA A 81 -1.04 10.11 -18.84
CA ALA A 81 -0.98 9.38 -20.11
C ALA A 81 0.44 9.15 -20.61
N VAL A 82 1.35 10.11 -20.44
CA VAL A 82 2.73 10.02 -20.90
C VAL A 82 3.47 8.89 -20.19
N VAL A 83 3.43 8.88 -18.87
CA VAL A 83 4.12 7.86 -18.07
C VAL A 83 3.46 6.50 -18.27
N LEU A 84 2.12 6.44 -18.23
CA LEU A 84 1.41 5.18 -18.41
C LEU A 84 1.75 4.53 -19.76
N LYS A 85 1.76 5.32 -20.83
CA LYS A 85 2.13 4.83 -22.17
C LYS A 85 3.56 4.31 -22.20
N PHE A 86 4.49 5.02 -21.58
CA PHE A 86 5.88 4.58 -21.52
C PHE A 86 6.01 3.26 -20.76
N LEU A 87 5.37 3.12 -19.61
CA LEU A 87 5.44 1.90 -18.81
C LEU A 87 4.83 0.71 -19.55
N GLN A 88 3.74 0.94 -20.30
CA GLN A 88 3.12 -0.09 -21.13
C GLN A 88 4.03 -0.57 -22.25
N SER A 89 5.00 0.23 -22.67
CA SER A 89 5.98 -0.16 -23.70
C SER A 89 7.07 -1.09 -23.18
N LEU A 90 7.21 -1.22 -21.87
CA LEU A 90 8.21 -2.07 -21.22
C LEU A 90 7.67 -3.48 -21.04
N ASN A 91 8.50 -4.48 -21.34
CA ASN A 91 8.13 -5.89 -21.12
C ASN A 91 8.28 -6.24 -19.64
N ASP A 92 7.31 -6.97 -19.10
CA ASP A 92 7.34 -7.52 -17.73
C ASP A 92 7.52 -6.46 -16.65
N HIS A 93 7.12 -5.23 -16.92
CA HIS A 93 7.21 -4.16 -15.95
C HIS A 93 6.09 -4.25 -14.92
N LYS A 94 6.46 -4.15 -13.65
CA LYS A 94 5.49 -4.12 -12.55
C LYS A 94 4.92 -2.71 -12.40
N THR A 95 3.76 -2.50 -13.01
CA THR A 95 3.07 -1.21 -13.04
C THR A 95 1.78 -1.31 -12.23
N VAL A 96 1.57 -0.37 -11.32
CA VAL A 96 0.32 -0.26 -10.57
C VAL A 96 -0.39 1.01 -11.00
N VAL A 97 -1.57 0.87 -11.60
CA VAL A 97 -2.37 2.01 -12.05
C VAL A 97 -3.29 2.45 -10.92
N PHE A 98 -3.15 3.70 -10.51
CA PHE A 98 -3.93 4.27 -9.41
C PHE A 98 -5.11 5.10 -9.91
N PRO A 99 -6.26 4.99 -9.25
CA PRO A 99 -7.42 5.84 -9.59
C PRO A 99 -7.26 7.29 -9.13
N LEU A 100 -6.29 7.55 -8.26
CA LEU A 100 -5.99 8.87 -7.69
C LEU A 100 -4.51 9.18 -7.90
N VAL A 101 -4.15 10.47 -7.85
CA VAL A 101 -2.74 10.87 -7.88
C VAL A 101 -2.01 10.19 -6.70
N PRO A 102 -0.87 9.53 -6.92
CA PRO A 102 -0.25 8.70 -5.89
C PRO A 102 0.57 9.49 -4.85
N THR A 103 -0.11 10.41 -4.18
CA THR A 103 0.41 11.06 -2.97
C THR A 103 0.36 10.07 -1.81
N ALA A 104 1.10 10.33 -0.75
CA ALA A 104 1.04 9.49 0.46
C ALA A 104 -0.38 9.40 1.00
N GLU A 105 -1.11 10.52 1.00
CA GLU A 105 -2.50 10.58 1.45
C GLU A 105 -3.41 9.67 0.63
N ASN A 106 -3.30 9.75 -0.68
CA ASN A 106 -4.11 8.92 -1.59
C ASN A 106 -3.69 7.45 -1.56
N MET A 107 -2.41 7.18 -1.37
CA MET A 107 -1.95 5.80 -1.17
C MET A 107 -2.58 5.20 0.09
N ALA A 108 -2.66 5.98 1.16
CA ALA A 108 -3.33 5.54 2.38
C ALA A 108 -4.83 5.26 2.15
N LEU A 109 -5.51 6.11 1.39
CA LEU A 109 -6.92 5.91 1.04
C LEU A 109 -7.13 4.62 0.22
N VAL A 110 -6.30 4.40 -0.78
CA VAL A 110 -6.37 3.18 -1.60
C VAL A 110 -6.08 1.95 -0.76
N ALA A 111 -5.06 2.01 0.10
CA ALA A 111 -4.74 0.90 1.00
C ALA A 111 -5.90 0.58 1.94
N MET A 112 -6.52 1.60 2.52
CA MET A 112 -7.68 1.44 3.39
C MET A 112 -8.83 0.72 2.67
N ASP A 113 -9.10 1.13 1.43
CA ASP A 113 -10.15 0.52 0.62
C ASP A 113 -9.86 -0.96 0.32
N LYS A 114 -8.60 -1.28 0.03
CA LYS A 114 -8.18 -2.68 -0.25
C LYS A 114 -8.31 -3.59 0.98
N LEU A 115 -8.19 -3.04 2.17
CA LEU A 115 -8.22 -3.80 3.43
C LEU A 115 -9.65 -4.00 4.00
N LYS A 116 -10.63 -3.36 3.41
CA LYS A 116 -12.02 -3.52 3.86
C LYS A 116 -12.66 -4.83 3.42
#